data_89c5554587b8e01b02686d38eee8dbf4
#
_entry.id   89c5554587b8e01b02686d38eee8dbf4
#
_cell.length_a   1.000
_cell.length_b   1.000
_cell.length_c   1.000
_cell.angle_alpha   90.00
_cell.angle_beta   90.00
_cell.angle_gamma   90.00
#
_symmetry.space_group_name_H-M   'P 1'
#
loop_
_entity.id
_entity.type
_entity.pdbx_description
1 polymer ?
#
loop_
_entity_poly.entity_id
_entity_poly.type
_entity_poly.pdbx_seq_one_letter_code
_entity_poly.pdbx_strand_id
1 'polypeptide(L)'
;MVKPTIEDIRTSDLTPLEQELALASFGAEALLAEPNDTTRPKATSHDPRHGHSSSPFTAASRDGALAAPSAVDTPQRPAPNPAFANNPHMNAWRAHLDGLRARNAIAKPMRACGRLTRAAGLVLEAVGLRLSVGAEVMIELPQGSSLSMAEAEVVGFAGDKLFLMPTTEVIGLLPGARVYPLESAPITDPMAGAKRLPVGWELLGRVLDASGRPLDGLGPLGARSDAPLSAPTINPLNREPIHKVLDVGVRAINALLTVGRGQRMGLFAGSGVGKSVLLGTMARYTSAEVIVIGLIGERGREVKEFIEQILGEDGLARSVVVAAPADVSPLLRMQAAAYSTSLAEYFRDQGKHVLLLMDSLTRYAMAQREIALAVGEPPATKGYPPSVFAKLPALVERTGNGPAGGGSITAFYTVLTEGDDQQDPIADSARAILDGHIVLSRSLAEAGHYPAIDIEASISRAMTALIEEPHLEKTRLFKQMLSRYQRNRDLINVGAYSSGRDQLLDRAIALYPRIEAFLQQGFRESAGFDASLQRLNALFG
;
A
#
# COMPACT_ATOMS: atom_id res chain seq x y z
N MET A 1 29.84 -40.35 15.24
CA MET A 1 30.48 -39.78 14.03
C MET A 1 31.22 -38.54 14.49
N VAL A 2 32.53 -38.51 14.33
CA VAL A 2 33.38 -37.35 14.71
C VAL A 2 33.11 -36.26 13.66
N LYS A 3 32.80 -35.02 14.07
CA LYS A 3 32.68 -33.89 13.12
C LYS A 3 34.06 -33.63 12.49
N PRO A 4 34.14 -33.41 11.17
CA PRO A 4 35.40 -33.09 10.52
C PRO A 4 35.98 -31.78 11.04
N THR A 5 37.28 -31.65 11.07
CA THR A 5 37.99 -30.43 11.47
C THR A 5 38.26 -29.53 10.26
N ILE A 6 38.63 -28.26 10.49
CA ILE A 6 38.98 -27.31 9.42
C ILE A 6 40.19 -27.85 8.59
N GLU A 7 41.11 -28.59 9.20
CA GLU A 7 42.21 -29.25 8.50
C GLU A 7 41.74 -30.39 7.59
N ASP A 8 40.74 -31.17 8.01
CA ASP A 8 40.18 -32.24 7.22
C ASP A 8 39.50 -31.72 5.94
N ILE A 9 38.90 -30.52 5.99
CA ILE A 9 38.27 -29.87 4.82
C ILE A 9 39.33 -29.35 3.83
N ARG A 10 40.47 -28.85 4.31
CA ARG A 10 41.57 -28.35 3.48
C ARG A 10 42.38 -29.45 2.79
N THR A 11 42.34 -30.64 3.32
CA THR A 11 43.06 -31.81 2.76
C THR A 11 42.15 -32.78 1.98
N SER A 12 40.87 -32.49 1.88
CA SER A 12 39.91 -33.29 1.12
C SER A 12 40.06 -33.06 -0.41
N ASP A 13 39.70 -34.07 -1.21
CA ASP A 13 39.69 -34.01 -2.69
C ASP A 13 38.54 -33.14 -3.27
N LEU A 14 38.12 -32.11 -2.52
CA LEU A 14 37.08 -31.15 -2.94
C LEU A 14 37.69 -30.08 -3.85
N THR A 15 36.88 -29.61 -4.80
CA THR A 15 37.26 -28.47 -5.64
C THR A 15 37.40 -27.19 -4.80
N PRO A 16 38.17 -26.17 -5.24
CA PRO A 16 38.36 -24.93 -4.51
C PRO A 16 37.04 -24.25 -4.09
N LEU A 17 36.01 -24.34 -4.90
CA LEU A 17 34.69 -23.77 -4.63
C LEU A 17 33.94 -24.55 -3.54
N GLU A 18 34.03 -25.87 -3.55
CA GLU A 18 33.43 -26.73 -2.50
C GLU A 18 34.14 -26.59 -1.15
N GLN A 19 35.45 -26.34 -1.15
CA GLN A 19 36.22 -26.04 0.06
C GLN A 19 35.82 -24.68 0.66
N GLU A 20 35.63 -23.67 -0.15
CA GLU A 20 35.13 -22.35 0.30
C GLU A 20 33.70 -22.41 0.87
N LEU A 21 32.80 -23.15 0.25
CA LEU A 21 31.43 -23.35 0.75
C LEU A 21 31.42 -24.17 2.08
N ALA A 22 32.26 -25.17 2.20
CA ALA A 22 32.39 -25.96 3.41
C ALA A 22 32.97 -25.13 4.57
N LEU A 23 33.97 -24.29 4.33
CA LEU A 23 34.57 -23.39 5.33
C LEU A 23 33.61 -22.28 5.74
N ALA A 24 32.79 -21.75 4.81
CA ALA A 24 31.74 -20.76 5.10
C ALA A 24 30.62 -21.33 6.00
N SER A 25 30.23 -22.59 5.80
CA SER A 25 29.24 -23.25 6.67
C SER A 25 29.77 -23.49 8.09
N PHE A 26 31.06 -23.76 8.24
CA PHE A 26 31.72 -23.89 9.56
C PHE A 26 31.81 -22.57 10.33
N GLY A 27 32.01 -21.45 9.62
CA GLY A 27 32.02 -20.10 10.20
C GLY A 27 30.64 -19.65 10.71
N ALA A 28 29.58 -20.09 10.07
CA ALA A 28 28.20 -19.76 10.47
C ALA A 28 27.77 -20.54 11.75
N GLU A 29 28.19 -21.78 11.94
CA GLU A 29 27.94 -22.54 13.19
C GLU A 29 28.73 -22.01 14.39
N ALA A 30 29.93 -21.45 14.19
CA ALA A 30 30.76 -20.89 15.27
C ALA A 30 30.22 -19.56 15.82
N LEU A 31 29.42 -18.82 15.04
CA LEU A 31 28.74 -17.56 15.45
C LEU A 31 27.46 -17.79 16.25
N LEU A 32 26.93 -19.02 16.29
CA LEU A 32 25.72 -19.39 17.02
C LEU A 32 25.96 -20.08 18.37
N ALA A 33 27.23 -20.28 18.78
CA ALA A 33 27.61 -20.85 20.08
C ALA A 33 28.00 -19.73 21.06
N GLU A 34 27.05 -19.24 21.85
CA GLU A 34 27.35 -18.38 23.01
C GLU A 34 28.09 -19.18 24.10
N PRO A 35 29.14 -18.62 24.72
CA PRO A 35 29.80 -19.24 25.87
C PRO A 35 28.98 -19.04 27.14
N ASN A 36 28.54 -20.14 27.76
CA ASN A 36 28.02 -20.18 29.13
C ASN A 36 29.12 -19.70 30.12
N ASP A 37 28.97 -18.47 30.62
CA ASP A 37 29.80 -17.97 31.71
C ASP A 37 29.04 -18.12 33.03
N THR A 38 29.44 -19.13 33.81
CA THR A 38 29.03 -19.38 35.18
C THR A 38 29.95 -18.63 36.13
N THR A 39 29.62 -17.38 36.50
CA THR A 39 30.05 -16.79 37.80
C THR A 39 29.24 -15.52 38.09
N ARG A 40 28.23 -15.65 38.91
CA ARG A 40 27.65 -14.54 39.67
C ARG A 40 27.58 -14.92 41.14
N PRO A 41 28.07 -14.08 42.06
CA PRO A 41 27.95 -14.33 43.51
C PRO A 41 26.54 -13.99 44.00
N LYS A 42 26.05 -14.80 44.93
CA LYS A 42 24.80 -14.67 45.67
C LYS A 42 24.82 -13.38 46.50
N ALA A 43 23.78 -12.54 46.35
CA ALA A 43 23.43 -11.50 47.31
C ALA A 43 22.18 -11.91 48.09
N THR A 44 22.30 -11.81 49.39
CA THR A 44 21.41 -12.22 50.46
C THR A 44 20.11 -11.41 50.53
N SER A 45 19.05 -12.13 50.89
CA SER A 45 17.74 -11.65 51.30
C SER A 45 17.76 -10.70 52.51
N HIS A 46 17.00 -9.62 52.44
CA HIS A 46 16.43 -8.99 53.61
C HIS A 46 15.04 -8.43 53.27
N ASP A 47 14.02 -9.06 53.84
CA ASP A 47 12.68 -8.51 54.07
C ASP A 47 12.70 -7.75 55.43
N PRO A 48 12.01 -6.63 55.59
CA PRO A 48 10.95 -6.62 56.54
C PRO A 48 9.69 -5.77 56.17
N ARG A 49 8.57 -6.38 56.49
CA ARG A 49 7.21 -5.89 56.66
C ARG A 49 7.08 -4.54 57.36
N HIS A 50 5.99 -3.88 57.06
CA HIS A 50 5.03 -2.98 57.75
C HIS A 50 4.62 -1.84 56.79
N GLY A 51 3.40 -1.45 56.57
CA GLY A 51 2.12 -1.65 57.28
C GLY A 51 1.26 -0.42 56.99
N HIS A 52 0.02 -0.65 56.57
CA HIS A 52 -1.16 0.22 56.66
C HIS A 52 -1.10 1.73 56.31
N SER A 53 -1.93 2.18 55.34
CA SER A 53 -3.19 2.83 55.69
C SER A 53 -4.01 3.21 54.46
N SER A 54 -5.23 2.83 54.49
CA SER A 54 -6.35 3.19 53.63
C SER A 54 -6.84 4.61 53.94
N SER A 55 -7.25 5.38 52.95
CA SER A 55 -8.41 6.26 53.02
C SER A 55 -8.87 6.75 51.65
N PRO A 56 -10.17 6.95 51.45
CA PRO A 56 -10.78 7.16 50.14
C PRO A 56 -10.92 8.66 49.86
N PHE A 57 -10.84 9.01 48.58
CA PHE A 57 -11.28 10.34 48.14
C PHE A 57 -12.46 10.25 47.18
N THR A 58 -13.52 10.85 47.65
CA THR A 58 -14.83 11.08 47.06
C THR A 58 -14.77 11.85 45.75
N ALA A 59 -15.69 11.45 44.87
CA ALA A 59 -16.06 12.17 43.65
C ALA A 59 -16.57 13.59 43.94
N ALA A 60 -16.09 14.55 43.21
CA ALA A 60 -16.74 15.86 43.04
C ALA A 60 -16.71 16.24 41.55
N SER A 61 -17.90 16.25 40.99
CA SER A 61 -18.24 16.85 39.72
C SER A 61 -17.92 18.35 39.73
N ARG A 62 -17.22 18.84 38.69
CA ARG A 62 -17.26 20.27 38.30
C ARG A 62 -17.19 20.39 36.79
N ASP A 63 -18.30 20.82 36.22
CA ASP A 63 -18.38 21.45 34.93
C ASP A 63 -17.38 22.62 34.87
N GLY A 64 -16.54 22.62 33.86
CA GLY A 64 -15.62 23.71 33.57
C GLY A 64 -15.25 23.68 32.10
N ALA A 65 -15.88 24.55 31.32
CA ALA A 65 -15.55 24.79 29.94
C ALA A 65 -14.04 25.04 29.77
N LEU A 66 -13.37 24.21 28.97
CA LEU A 66 -11.98 24.41 28.57
C LEU A 66 -11.91 25.55 27.54
N ALA A 67 -11.42 26.70 28.00
CA ALA A 67 -10.98 27.79 27.15
C ALA A 67 -9.82 27.33 26.26
N ALA A 68 -9.81 27.81 25.01
CA ALA A 68 -8.74 27.56 24.03
C ALA A 68 -7.37 28.00 24.60
N PRO A 69 -6.27 27.27 24.30
CA PRO A 69 -4.95 27.68 24.73
C PRO A 69 -4.58 29.01 24.05
N SER A 70 -4.39 30.03 24.88
CA SER A 70 -3.83 31.31 24.49
C SER A 70 -2.43 31.14 23.93
N ALA A 71 -2.12 31.99 22.93
CA ALA A 71 -0.86 32.05 22.23
C ALA A 71 0.34 31.88 23.19
N VAL A 72 1.29 31.05 22.79
CA VAL A 72 2.58 30.88 23.47
C VAL A 72 3.25 32.23 23.51
N ASP A 73 3.36 32.78 24.71
CA ASP A 73 4.14 34.01 24.98
C ASP A 73 5.59 33.75 24.54
N THR A 74 5.96 34.37 23.44
CA THR A 74 7.38 34.51 23.08
C THR A 74 8.07 35.26 24.23
N PRO A 75 9.15 34.72 24.85
CA PRO A 75 9.80 35.40 25.93
C PRO A 75 10.24 36.79 25.46
N GLN A 76 9.60 37.83 26.00
CA GLN A 76 9.99 39.20 25.74
C GLN A 76 11.44 39.34 26.19
N ARG A 77 12.33 39.72 25.26
CA ARG A 77 13.70 40.08 25.59
C ARG A 77 13.65 41.14 26.69
N PRO A 78 14.35 40.93 27.80
CA PRO A 78 14.44 41.97 28.84
C PRO A 78 14.95 43.28 28.19
N ALA A 79 14.28 44.37 28.49
CA ALA A 79 14.69 45.69 28.00
C ALA A 79 16.17 45.92 28.32
N PRO A 80 16.98 46.40 27.38
CA PRO A 80 18.41 46.60 27.60
C PRO A 80 18.60 47.55 28.78
N ASN A 81 19.40 47.15 29.77
CA ASN A 81 19.71 47.96 30.93
C ASN A 81 20.28 49.30 30.46
N PRO A 82 19.67 50.44 30.79
CA PRO A 82 20.06 51.74 30.29
C PRO A 82 21.52 52.11 30.62
N ALA A 83 22.11 51.51 31.66
CA ALA A 83 23.52 51.70 32.00
C ALA A 83 24.50 51.20 30.93
N PHE A 84 24.07 50.31 30.04
CA PHE A 84 24.90 49.79 28.95
C PHE A 84 24.57 50.39 27.58
N ALA A 85 23.53 51.22 27.48
CA ALA A 85 23.08 51.77 26.20
C ALA A 85 24.10 52.72 25.54
N ASN A 86 24.91 53.40 26.33
CA ASN A 86 25.87 54.40 25.87
C ASN A 86 27.34 53.99 26.03
N ASN A 87 27.64 52.72 26.27
CA ASN A 87 29.03 52.27 26.37
C ASN A 87 29.64 52.11 24.97
N PRO A 88 30.71 52.90 24.63
CA PRO A 88 31.31 52.86 23.29
C PRO A 88 31.83 51.47 22.89
N HIS A 89 32.33 50.69 23.84
CA HIS A 89 32.79 49.33 23.59
C HIS A 89 31.64 48.40 23.24
N MET A 90 30.49 48.52 23.92
CA MET A 90 29.32 47.72 23.62
C MET A 90 28.72 48.07 22.25
N ASN A 91 28.74 49.33 21.87
CA ASN A 91 28.27 49.76 20.56
C ASN A 91 29.21 49.29 19.44
N ALA A 92 30.51 49.29 19.65
CA ALA A 92 31.51 48.75 18.73
C ALA A 92 31.31 47.21 18.56
N TRP A 93 31.06 46.49 19.65
CA TRP A 93 30.74 45.05 19.60
C TRP A 93 29.42 44.75 18.87
N ARG A 94 28.38 45.56 19.12
CA ARG A 94 27.10 45.41 18.38
C ARG A 94 27.31 45.65 16.89
N ALA A 95 27.99 46.71 16.50
CA ALA A 95 28.29 47.00 15.11
C ALA A 95 29.12 45.86 14.45
N HIS A 96 30.09 45.31 15.20
CA HIS A 96 30.87 44.17 14.73
C HIS A 96 30.01 42.91 14.54
N LEU A 97 29.15 42.58 15.51
CA LEU A 97 28.22 41.43 15.43
C LEU A 97 27.20 41.60 14.30
N ASP A 98 26.68 42.82 14.10
CA ASP A 98 25.76 43.10 13.01
C ASP A 98 26.47 43.01 11.64
N GLY A 99 27.73 43.42 11.56
CA GLY A 99 28.58 43.20 10.39
C GLY A 99 28.88 41.74 10.11
N LEU A 100 29.07 40.91 11.16
CA LEU A 100 29.20 39.46 11.02
C LEU A 100 27.89 38.80 10.57
N ARG A 101 26.76 39.21 11.14
CA ARG A 101 25.42 38.73 10.74
C ARG A 101 25.13 39.08 9.28
N ALA A 102 25.43 40.32 8.84
CA ALA A 102 25.26 40.73 7.46
C ALA A 102 26.14 39.89 6.50
N ARG A 103 27.41 39.63 6.88
CA ARG A 103 28.29 38.75 6.10
C ARG A 103 27.82 37.31 6.06
N ASN A 104 27.31 36.79 7.18
CA ASN A 104 26.76 35.41 7.23
C ASN A 104 25.46 35.29 6.42
N ALA A 105 24.62 36.32 6.37
CA ALA A 105 23.42 36.35 5.53
C ALA A 105 23.74 36.37 4.02
N ILE A 106 24.91 36.86 3.62
CA ILE A 106 25.38 36.89 2.23
C ILE A 106 26.18 35.60 1.90
N ALA A 107 26.75 34.92 2.90
CA ALA A 107 27.52 33.71 2.71
C ALA A 107 26.62 32.58 2.17
N LYS A 108 26.89 32.10 0.96
CA LYS A 108 26.24 30.90 0.46
C LYS A 108 26.72 29.70 1.28
N PRO A 109 25.83 28.96 1.94
CA PRO A 109 26.24 27.79 2.69
C PRO A 109 26.93 26.80 1.74
N MET A 110 28.03 26.18 2.18
CA MET A 110 28.65 25.08 1.46
C MET A 110 27.67 23.91 1.46
N ARG A 111 27.26 23.49 0.28
CA ARG A 111 26.42 22.31 0.11
C ARG A 111 27.27 21.12 -0.30
N ALA A 112 27.13 19.99 0.39
CA ALA A 112 27.69 18.74 -0.07
C ALA A 112 27.10 18.42 -1.45
N CYS A 113 27.95 18.05 -2.41
CA CYS A 113 27.48 17.62 -3.72
C CYS A 113 28.24 16.36 -4.16
N GLY A 114 27.52 15.43 -4.75
CA GLY A 114 28.08 14.32 -5.48
C GLY A 114 28.27 14.64 -6.95
N ARG A 115 28.81 13.66 -7.69
CA ARG A 115 28.93 13.71 -9.15
C ARG A 115 28.36 12.47 -9.78
N LEU A 116 27.63 12.66 -10.86
CA LEU A 116 27.12 11.59 -11.68
C LEU A 116 28.28 10.95 -12.47
N THR A 117 28.42 9.63 -12.36
CA THR A 117 29.49 8.87 -13.03
C THR A 117 28.97 8.02 -14.19
N ARG A 118 27.71 7.59 -14.13
CA ARG A 118 27.11 6.74 -15.15
C ARG A 118 25.60 6.97 -15.22
N ALA A 119 25.06 6.91 -16.44
CA ALA A 119 23.63 6.82 -16.70
C ALA A 119 23.41 5.59 -17.58
N ALA A 120 22.63 4.61 -17.11
CA ALA A 120 22.34 3.39 -17.84
C ALA A 120 20.90 2.94 -17.60
N GLY A 121 20.08 2.98 -18.64
CA GLY A 121 18.67 2.62 -18.55
C GLY A 121 17.93 3.50 -17.54
N LEU A 122 17.33 2.88 -16.53
CA LEU A 122 16.52 3.54 -15.51
C LEU A 122 17.34 4.09 -14.32
N VAL A 123 18.62 3.72 -14.20
CA VAL A 123 19.45 4.01 -13.03
C VAL A 123 20.62 4.90 -13.39
N LEU A 124 20.86 5.88 -12.53
CA LEU A 124 22.02 6.77 -12.56
C LEU A 124 22.95 6.40 -11.40
N GLU A 125 24.27 6.37 -11.67
CA GLU A 125 25.27 6.15 -10.62
C GLU A 125 25.90 7.48 -10.22
N ALA A 126 25.94 7.78 -8.93
CA ALA A 126 26.60 8.97 -8.39
C ALA A 126 27.59 8.57 -7.29
N VAL A 127 28.65 9.38 -7.12
CA VAL A 127 29.66 9.23 -6.07
C VAL A 127 29.85 10.54 -5.30
N GLY A 128 30.49 10.46 -4.13
CA GLY A 128 30.82 11.64 -3.32
C GLY A 128 29.74 12.07 -2.34
N LEU A 129 28.65 11.30 -2.20
CA LEU A 129 27.59 11.49 -1.22
C LEU A 129 27.37 10.20 -0.42
N ARG A 130 26.93 10.34 0.83
CA ARG A 130 26.46 9.22 1.67
C ARG A 130 25.04 9.50 2.08
N LEU A 131 24.09 8.81 1.41
CA LEU A 131 22.66 8.99 1.61
C LEU A 131 22.00 7.62 1.84
N SER A 132 20.92 7.62 2.61
CA SER A 132 20.10 6.42 2.83
C SER A 132 19.28 6.09 1.58
N VAL A 133 18.88 4.82 1.45
CA VAL A 133 17.88 4.42 0.45
C VAL A 133 16.55 5.13 0.78
N GLY A 134 15.91 5.68 -0.25
CA GLY A 134 14.72 6.52 -0.14
C GLY A 134 15.02 8.02 0.01
N ALA A 135 16.30 8.44 0.12
CA ALA A 135 16.65 9.86 0.17
C ALA A 135 16.43 10.52 -1.20
N GLU A 136 15.89 11.72 -1.19
CA GLU A 136 15.67 12.52 -2.40
C GLU A 136 16.90 13.38 -2.73
N VAL A 137 17.19 13.50 -4.02
CA VAL A 137 18.30 14.28 -4.55
C VAL A 137 17.87 15.12 -5.75
N MET A 138 18.56 16.23 -5.95
CA MET A 138 18.43 17.10 -7.12
C MET A 138 19.67 16.96 -7.99
N ILE A 139 19.48 16.73 -9.27
CA ILE A 139 20.55 16.58 -10.29
C ILE A 139 20.57 17.82 -11.16
N GLU A 140 21.72 18.46 -11.29
CA GLU A 140 21.90 19.64 -12.13
C GLU A 140 21.79 19.29 -13.61
N LEU A 141 20.92 20.01 -14.32
CA LEU A 141 20.79 19.89 -15.77
C LEU A 141 21.49 21.07 -16.49
N PRO A 142 21.93 20.88 -17.75
CA PRO A 142 22.60 21.94 -18.51
C PRO A 142 21.70 23.17 -18.70
N GLN A 143 22.32 24.35 -18.83
CA GLN A 143 21.60 25.57 -19.23
C GLN A 143 20.95 25.39 -20.61
N GLY A 144 19.66 25.67 -20.70
CA GLY A 144 18.85 25.48 -21.90
C GLY A 144 17.95 24.24 -21.88
N SER A 145 18.02 23.40 -20.85
CA SER A 145 17.02 22.37 -20.58
C SER A 145 15.71 23.01 -20.09
N SER A 146 14.59 22.32 -20.29
CA SER A 146 13.26 22.75 -19.82
C SER A 146 13.20 22.93 -18.29
N LEU A 147 14.03 22.17 -17.56
CA LEU A 147 14.23 22.24 -16.11
C LEU A 147 15.71 22.50 -15.83
N SER A 148 16.00 23.29 -14.78
CA SER A 148 17.38 23.49 -14.31
C SER A 148 17.89 22.36 -13.43
N MET A 149 16.99 21.60 -12.81
CA MET A 149 17.28 20.49 -11.91
C MET A 149 16.30 19.34 -12.17
N ALA A 150 16.78 18.12 -12.08
CA ALA A 150 15.95 16.90 -12.11
C ALA A 150 15.87 16.30 -10.70
N GLU A 151 14.69 15.83 -10.33
CA GLU A 151 14.47 15.11 -9.07
C GLU A 151 14.80 13.62 -9.27
N ALA A 152 15.44 13.01 -8.27
CA ALA A 152 15.70 11.57 -8.24
C ALA A 152 15.70 11.06 -6.79
N GLU A 153 15.54 9.75 -6.62
CA GLU A 153 15.58 9.08 -5.33
C GLU A 153 16.68 8.02 -5.31
N VAL A 154 17.32 7.83 -4.15
CA VAL A 154 18.31 6.78 -3.92
C VAL A 154 17.58 5.45 -3.81
N VAL A 155 17.76 4.55 -4.78
CA VAL A 155 17.13 3.22 -4.82
C VAL A 155 18.07 2.11 -4.33
N GLY A 156 19.36 2.42 -4.12
CA GLY A 156 20.35 1.48 -3.61
C GLY A 156 21.75 2.07 -3.61
N PHE A 157 22.74 1.27 -3.17
CA PHE A 157 24.15 1.64 -3.18
C PHE A 157 25.05 0.39 -3.32
N ALA A 158 26.26 0.59 -3.86
CA ALA A 158 27.30 -0.44 -3.87
C ALA A 158 28.66 0.22 -3.65
N GLY A 159 29.29 -0.07 -2.51
CA GLY A 159 30.53 0.61 -2.08
C GLY A 159 30.28 2.11 -1.86
N ASP A 160 30.99 2.95 -2.61
CA ASP A 160 30.87 4.41 -2.61
C ASP A 160 29.90 4.98 -3.65
N LYS A 161 29.27 4.11 -4.44
CA LYS A 161 28.33 4.48 -5.48
C LYS A 161 26.89 4.43 -4.97
N LEU A 162 26.14 5.48 -5.22
CA LEU A 162 24.70 5.54 -5.06
C LEU A 162 24.01 5.24 -6.39
N PHE A 163 22.95 4.45 -6.34
CA PHE A 163 22.03 4.22 -7.44
C PHE A 163 20.82 5.14 -7.30
N LEU A 164 20.64 6.04 -8.25
CA LEU A 164 19.59 7.03 -8.26
C LEU A 164 18.58 6.68 -9.36
N MET A 165 17.31 6.82 -9.08
CA MET A 165 16.25 6.68 -10.07
C MET A 165 15.51 8.01 -10.23
N PRO A 166 15.50 8.61 -11.43
CA PRO A 166 14.82 9.88 -11.68
C PRO A 166 13.30 9.75 -11.50
N THR A 167 12.72 10.78 -10.91
CA THR A 167 11.26 10.99 -10.82
C THR A 167 10.76 12.01 -11.81
N THR A 168 11.68 12.81 -12.38
CA THR A 168 11.42 13.79 -13.45
C THR A 168 12.26 13.47 -14.69
N GLU A 169 11.98 14.17 -15.76
CA GLU A 169 12.70 14.00 -17.02
C GLU A 169 14.18 14.42 -16.89
N VAL A 170 15.08 13.61 -17.46
CA VAL A 170 16.53 13.80 -17.41
C VAL A 170 17.16 14.04 -18.79
N ILE A 171 16.36 14.47 -19.77
CA ILE A 171 16.85 14.77 -21.12
C ILE A 171 17.91 15.87 -21.04
N GLY A 172 19.05 15.63 -21.72
CA GLY A 172 20.18 16.55 -21.72
C GLY A 172 21.17 16.36 -20.56
N LEU A 173 20.99 15.34 -19.71
CA LEU A 173 21.91 15.04 -18.62
C LEU A 173 23.35 14.81 -19.11
N LEU A 174 24.33 15.46 -18.46
CA LEU A 174 25.74 15.35 -18.82
C LEU A 174 26.54 14.49 -17.83
N PRO A 175 27.58 13.79 -18.28
CA PRO A 175 28.54 13.15 -17.38
C PRO A 175 29.16 14.16 -16.42
N GLY A 176 29.30 13.80 -15.15
CA GLY A 176 29.83 14.69 -14.12
C GLY A 176 28.85 15.73 -13.58
N ALA A 177 27.59 15.70 -13.98
CA ALA A 177 26.53 16.54 -13.42
C ALA A 177 26.53 16.49 -11.89
N ARG A 178 26.29 17.60 -11.23
CA ARG A 178 26.28 17.69 -9.78
C ARG A 178 24.98 17.13 -9.21
N VAL A 179 25.12 16.39 -8.12
CA VAL A 179 24.00 15.80 -7.38
C VAL A 179 23.97 16.40 -5.98
N TYR A 180 22.86 17.00 -5.61
CA TYR A 180 22.65 17.63 -4.32
C TYR A 180 21.62 16.85 -3.51
N PRO A 181 21.88 16.58 -2.22
CA PRO A 181 20.83 16.04 -1.37
C PRO A 181 19.73 17.09 -1.22
N LEU A 182 18.48 16.69 -1.29
CA LEU A 182 17.37 17.52 -0.82
C LEU A 182 17.45 17.52 0.70
N GLU A 183 17.54 18.73 1.31
CA GLU A 183 17.75 18.88 2.76
C GLU A 183 16.60 18.19 3.51
N SER A 184 16.89 17.01 4.03
CA SER A 184 15.99 16.30 4.96
C SER A 184 16.21 16.84 6.37
N ALA A 185 15.14 16.86 7.18
CA ALA A 185 15.18 17.25 8.58
C ALA A 185 16.28 16.51 9.38
N PRO A 186 16.77 17.05 10.50
CA PRO A 186 17.86 16.45 11.27
C PRO A 186 17.55 15.01 11.69
N ILE A 187 18.53 14.12 11.58
CA ILE A 187 18.51 12.65 11.77
C ILE A 187 18.15 12.21 13.22
N THR A 188 17.36 12.97 13.93
CA THR A 188 16.92 12.63 15.30
C THR A 188 15.70 11.69 15.34
N ASP A 189 14.98 11.55 14.23
CA ASP A 189 13.85 10.66 14.08
C ASP A 189 14.18 9.59 13.03
N PRO A 190 14.12 8.28 13.35
CA PRO A 190 14.32 7.20 12.37
C PRO A 190 13.41 7.28 11.14
N MET A 191 12.26 7.97 11.26
CA MET A 191 11.32 8.23 10.18
C MET A 191 11.53 9.59 9.48
N ALA A 192 12.45 10.42 9.97
CA ALA A 192 12.71 11.77 9.41
C ALA A 192 13.25 11.76 7.96
N GLY A 193 13.77 10.61 7.50
CA GLY A 193 14.22 10.41 6.12
C GLY A 193 13.18 9.82 5.18
N ALA A 194 11.99 9.47 5.66
CA ALA A 194 10.94 8.93 4.82
C ALA A 194 10.23 10.04 4.04
N LYS A 195 10.07 9.86 2.73
CA LYS A 195 9.28 10.76 1.88
C LYS A 195 7.88 10.93 2.46
N ARG A 196 7.45 12.18 2.62
CA ARG A 196 6.13 12.54 3.14
C ARG A 196 5.32 13.22 2.06
N LEU A 197 4.04 12.87 1.96
CA LEU A 197 3.12 13.45 0.98
C LEU A 197 1.86 13.99 1.67
N PRO A 198 1.18 14.97 1.05
CA PRO A 198 0.02 15.62 1.64
C PRO A 198 -1.12 14.62 1.90
N VAL A 199 -1.74 14.73 3.06
CA VAL A 199 -2.95 14.02 3.47
C VAL A 199 -3.94 14.98 4.09
N GLY A 200 -5.22 14.71 4.00
CA GLY A 200 -6.25 15.57 4.60
C GLY A 200 -7.63 15.38 3.95
N TRP A 201 -8.63 15.93 4.61
CA TRP A 201 -10.02 15.97 4.12
C TRP A 201 -10.16 16.83 2.86
N GLU A 202 -9.27 17.81 2.70
CA GLU A 202 -9.20 18.73 1.57
C GLU A 202 -8.82 18.03 0.26
N LEU A 203 -8.39 16.77 0.34
CA LEU A 203 -8.07 15.94 -0.81
C LEU A 203 -9.28 15.18 -1.38
N LEU A 204 -10.42 15.17 -0.70
CA LEU A 204 -11.64 14.60 -1.25
C LEU A 204 -12.06 15.36 -2.52
N GLY A 205 -12.43 14.63 -3.54
CA GLY A 205 -12.77 15.18 -4.85
C GLY A 205 -11.56 15.47 -5.73
N ARG A 206 -10.31 15.23 -5.26
CA ARG A 206 -9.09 15.58 -5.99
C ARG A 206 -8.46 14.37 -6.67
N VAL A 207 -7.78 14.67 -7.76
CA VAL A 207 -6.95 13.71 -8.52
C VAL A 207 -5.50 14.14 -8.42
N LEU A 208 -4.65 13.24 -7.94
CA LEU A 208 -3.24 13.50 -7.60
C LEU A 208 -2.31 12.60 -8.42
N ASP A 209 -1.07 13.07 -8.62
CA ASP A 209 0.01 12.21 -9.11
C ASP A 209 0.68 11.42 -7.96
N ALA A 210 1.68 10.62 -8.30
CA ALA A 210 2.47 9.83 -7.35
C ALA A 210 3.29 10.67 -6.36
N SER A 211 3.51 11.95 -6.66
CA SER A 211 4.24 12.92 -5.84
C SER A 211 3.31 13.84 -5.03
N GLY A 212 2.00 13.56 -5.04
CA GLY A 212 1.00 14.37 -4.35
C GLY A 212 0.67 15.71 -5.02
N ARG A 213 1.01 15.88 -6.30
CA ARG A 213 0.68 17.08 -7.08
C ARG A 213 -0.71 16.92 -7.72
N PRO A 214 -1.53 17.99 -7.79
CA PRO A 214 -2.85 17.90 -8.41
C PRO A 214 -2.75 17.72 -9.94
N LEU A 215 -3.53 16.79 -10.48
CA LEU A 215 -3.69 16.54 -11.92
C LEU A 215 -5.00 17.10 -12.48
N ASP A 216 -5.93 17.48 -11.62
CA ASP A 216 -7.31 17.87 -11.95
C ASP A 216 -7.47 19.33 -12.43
N GLY A 217 -6.41 20.13 -12.38
CA GLY A 217 -6.46 21.54 -12.77
C GLY A 217 -7.22 22.45 -11.79
N LEU A 218 -7.66 21.94 -10.63
CA LEU A 218 -8.43 22.69 -9.63
C LEU A 218 -7.57 23.58 -8.70
N GLY A 219 -6.32 23.82 -9.08
CA GLY A 219 -5.39 24.64 -8.31
C GLY A 219 -4.68 23.88 -7.16
N PRO A 220 -3.91 24.60 -6.33
CA PRO A 220 -3.10 24.00 -5.28
C PRO A 220 -3.96 23.29 -4.23
N LEU A 221 -3.37 22.27 -3.60
CA LEU A 221 -4.01 21.52 -2.52
C LEU A 221 -4.07 22.36 -1.25
N GLY A 222 -5.20 22.36 -0.57
CA GLY A 222 -5.36 22.99 0.75
C GLY A 222 -4.86 22.14 1.92
N ALA A 223 -4.18 21.01 1.65
CA ALA A 223 -3.73 20.07 2.66
C ALA A 223 -2.77 20.74 3.66
N ARG A 224 -3.02 20.54 4.96
CA ARG A 224 -2.24 21.09 6.07
C ARG A 224 -1.39 20.06 6.78
N SER A 225 -1.57 18.79 6.43
CA SER A 225 -0.88 17.66 7.02
C SER A 225 -0.20 16.84 5.95
N ASP A 226 0.84 16.12 6.33
CA ASP A 226 1.51 15.14 5.49
C ASP A 226 1.72 13.81 6.23
N ALA A 227 1.80 12.72 5.50
CA ALA A 227 2.07 11.39 6.04
C ALA A 227 3.27 10.74 5.33
N PRO A 228 4.05 9.89 6.04
CA PRO A 228 5.13 9.15 5.42
C PRO A 228 4.56 8.10 4.45
N LEU A 229 5.26 7.87 3.33
CA LEU A 229 4.89 6.82 2.37
C LEU A 229 5.07 5.41 2.95
N SER A 230 6.01 5.23 3.87
CA SER A 230 6.19 3.98 4.61
C SER A 230 5.78 4.19 6.06
N ALA A 231 4.81 3.42 6.51
CA ALA A 231 4.39 3.38 7.91
C ALA A 231 4.56 1.96 8.45
N PRO A 232 4.88 1.79 9.74
CA PRO A 232 4.89 0.47 10.37
C PRO A 232 3.48 -0.12 10.35
N THR A 233 3.39 -1.42 10.12
CA THR A 233 2.11 -2.14 10.19
C THR A 233 1.59 -2.14 11.63
N ILE A 234 0.27 -2.07 11.78
CA ILE A 234 -0.38 -2.21 13.10
C ILE A 234 -0.08 -3.60 13.65
N ASN A 235 0.26 -3.69 14.94
CA ASN A 235 0.43 -4.97 15.61
C ASN A 235 -0.82 -5.84 15.40
N PRO A 236 -0.68 -7.07 14.88
CA PRO A 236 -1.81 -7.94 14.58
C PRO A 236 -2.77 -8.18 15.77
N LEU A 237 -2.23 -8.21 16.99
CA LEU A 237 -3.03 -8.40 18.21
C LEU A 237 -3.88 -7.19 18.59
N ASN A 238 -3.59 -6.02 18.03
CA ASN A 238 -4.35 -4.80 18.26
C ASN A 238 -5.43 -4.57 17.19
N ARG A 239 -5.47 -5.39 16.13
CA ARG A 239 -6.46 -5.27 15.06
C ARG A 239 -7.81 -5.84 15.47
N GLU A 240 -8.89 -5.12 15.18
CA GLU A 240 -10.25 -5.63 15.33
C GLU A 240 -10.51 -6.76 14.34
N PRO A 241 -11.12 -7.90 14.73
CA PRO A 241 -11.50 -8.95 13.80
C PRO A 241 -12.54 -8.48 12.77
N ILE A 242 -12.63 -9.18 11.63
CA ILE A 242 -13.62 -8.90 10.60
C ILE A 242 -14.97 -9.50 11.04
N HIS A 243 -15.92 -8.65 11.45
CA HIS A 243 -17.24 -9.07 11.96
C HIS A 243 -18.40 -8.19 11.46
N LYS A 244 -18.13 -7.16 10.67
CA LYS A 244 -19.14 -6.27 10.07
C LYS A 244 -19.12 -6.38 8.56
N VAL A 245 -20.28 -6.54 7.95
CA VAL A 245 -20.45 -6.57 6.49
C VAL A 245 -20.13 -5.19 5.91
N LEU A 246 -19.46 -5.17 4.76
CA LEU A 246 -19.37 -4.01 3.88
C LEU A 246 -20.27 -4.24 2.67
N ASP A 247 -21.28 -3.40 2.52
CA ASP A 247 -22.07 -3.34 1.31
C ASP A 247 -21.25 -2.69 0.18
N VAL A 248 -21.12 -3.39 -0.94
CA VAL A 248 -20.38 -2.91 -2.12
C VAL A 248 -21.31 -2.57 -3.30
N GLY A 249 -22.63 -2.62 -3.11
CA GLY A 249 -23.63 -2.27 -4.13
C GLY A 249 -23.78 -3.29 -5.26
N VAL A 250 -23.10 -4.43 -5.21
CA VAL A 250 -23.12 -5.47 -6.24
C VAL A 250 -23.76 -6.74 -5.69
N ARG A 251 -24.90 -7.13 -6.27
CA ARG A 251 -25.76 -8.22 -5.81
C ARG A 251 -25.00 -9.55 -5.65
N ALA A 252 -24.28 -9.94 -6.68
CA ALA A 252 -23.54 -11.20 -6.68
C ALA A 252 -22.47 -11.23 -5.58
N ILE A 253 -21.81 -10.09 -5.30
CA ILE A 253 -20.81 -9.97 -4.23
C ILE A 253 -21.52 -9.96 -2.87
N ASN A 254 -22.50 -9.08 -2.67
CA ASN A 254 -23.20 -8.95 -1.40
C ASN A 254 -23.84 -10.27 -0.94
N ALA A 255 -24.49 -11.02 -1.84
CA ALA A 255 -25.23 -12.22 -1.49
C ALA A 255 -24.38 -13.51 -1.49
N LEU A 256 -23.39 -13.64 -2.40
CA LEU A 256 -22.70 -14.93 -2.65
C LEU A 256 -21.21 -14.92 -2.27
N LEU A 257 -20.64 -13.71 -2.10
CA LEU A 257 -19.22 -13.47 -1.80
C LEU A 257 -19.08 -12.37 -0.75
N THR A 258 -19.97 -12.35 0.24
CA THR A 258 -20.08 -11.27 1.23
C THR A 258 -18.72 -10.81 1.74
N VAL A 259 -18.47 -9.51 1.66
CA VAL A 259 -17.22 -8.86 2.05
C VAL A 259 -17.39 -8.18 3.42
N GLY A 260 -16.38 -8.27 4.26
CA GLY A 260 -16.35 -7.62 5.55
C GLY A 260 -15.53 -6.33 5.56
N ARG A 261 -15.84 -5.45 6.51
CA ARG A 261 -15.02 -4.26 6.77
C ARG A 261 -13.64 -4.69 7.24
N GLY A 262 -12.60 -4.15 6.59
CA GLY A 262 -11.22 -4.53 6.84
C GLY A 262 -10.74 -5.76 6.05
N GLN A 263 -11.54 -6.34 5.17
CA GLN A 263 -11.16 -7.48 4.35
C GLN A 263 -10.32 -7.05 3.14
N ARG A 264 -9.36 -7.86 2.76
CA ARG A 264 -8.48 -7.69 1.60
C ARG A 264 -8.88 -8.66 0.50
N MET A 265 -9.44 -8.14 -0.58
CA MET A 265 -9.96 -8.94 -1.69
C MET A 265 -9.14 -8.76 -2.95
N GLY A 266 -8.88 -9.87 -3.66
CA GLY A 266 -8.33 -9.83 -5.01
C GLY A 266 -9.43 -9.74 -6.06
N LEU A 267 -9.26 -8.93 -7.09
CA LEU A 267 -10.09 -8.93 -8.29
C LEU A 267 -9.24 -9.39 -9.47
N PHE A 268 -9.38 -10.66 -9.83
CA PHE A 268 -8.63 -11.31 -10.90
C PHE A 268 -9.36 -11.13 -12.23
N ALA A 269 -8.68 -10.54 -13.19
CA ALA A 269 -9.31 -10.17 -14.45
C ALA A 269 -8.32 -10.20 -15.62
N GLY A 270 -8.75 -10.74 -16.75
CA GLY A 270 -8.11 -10.48 -18.03
C GLY A 270 -8.42 -9.08 -18.57
N SER A 271 -7.92 -8.76 -19.75
CA SER A 271 -8.24 -7.49 -20.42
C SER A 271 -9.66 -7.52 -21.01
N GLY A 272 -10.42 -6.43 -20.85
CA GLY A 272 -11.71 -6.23 -21.53
C GLY A 272 -12.92 -6.93 -20.89
N VAL A 273 -12.80 -7.52 -19.70
CA VAL A 273 -13.87 -8.28 -19.03
C VAL A 273 -14.78 -7.43 -18.13
N GLY A 274 -14.66 -6.09 -18.16
CA GLY A 274 -15.48 -5.18 -17.36
C GLY A 274 -14.93 -4.86 -15.96
N LYS A 275 -13.62 -5.10 -15.71
CA LYS A 275 -12.92 -4.81 -14.44
C LYS A 275 -13.18 -3.39 -13.93
N SER A 276 -12.88 -2.38 -14.74
CA SER A 276 -12.99 -0.96 -14.35
C SER A 276 -14.44 -0.55 -14.07
N VAL A 277 -15.39 -1.09 -14.83
CA VAL A 277 -16.83 -0.87 -14.60
C VAL A 277 -17.27 -1.44 -13.25
N LEU A 278 -16.82 -2.64 -12.90
CA LEU A 278 -17.12 -3.26 -11.61
C LEU A 278 -16.52 -2.46 -10.45
N LEU A 279 -15.24 -2.04 -10.56
CA LEU A 279 -14.60 -1.17 -9.57
C LEU A 279 -15.36 0.14 -9.36
N GLY A 280 -15.76 0.80 -10.44
CA GLY A 280 -16.52 2.04 -10.35
C GLY A 280 -17.93 1.84 -9.79
N THR A 281 -18.57 0.70 -10.06
CA THR A 281 -19.86 0.34 -9.45
C THR A 281 -19.68 0.18 -7.94
N MET A 282 -18.64 -0.53 -7.49
CA MET A 282 -18.34 -0.66 -6.07
C MET A 282 -18.00 0.70 -5.43
N ALA A 283 -17.22 1.56 -6.10
CA ALA A 283 -16.91 2.90 -5.60
C ALA A 283 -18.17 3.75 -5.42
N ARG A 284 -19.08 3.76 -6.37
CA ARG A 284 -20.31 4.57 -6.31
C ARG A 284 -21.29 4.12 -5.24
N TYR A 285 -21.43 2.81 -5.05
CA TYR A 285 -22.54 2.25 -4.26
C TYR A 285 -22.12 1.61 -2.94
N THR A 286 -20.81 1.65 -2.61
CA THR A 286 -20.34 1.13 -1.33
C THR A 286 -20.88 1.92 -0.14
N SER A 287 -21.08 1.23 0.98
CA SER A 287 -21.36 1.82 2.29
C SER A 287 -20.12 2.38 3.01
N ALA A 288 -18.93 2.33 2.39
CA ALA A 288 -17.74 2.98 2.94
C ALA A 288 -17.89 4.50 2.95
N GLU A 289 -17.34 5.18 3.95
CA GLU A 289 -17.45 6.63 4.13
C GLU A 289 -16.51 7.40 3.20
N VAL A 290 -15.30 6.86 2.99
CA VAL A 290 -14.25 7.43 2.15
C VAL A 290 -13.74 6.37 1.17
N ILE A 291 -13.41 6.80 -0.03
CA ILE A 291 -12.86 5.92 -1.05
C ILE A 291 -11.48 6.45 -1.45
N VAL A 292 -10.51 5.58 -1.51
CA VAL A 292 -9.19 5.89 -2.06
C VAL A 292 -8.95 4.99 -3.27
N ILE A 293 -8.57 5.59 -4.38
CA ILE A 293 -8.40 4.89 -5.65
C ILE A 293 -6.96 5.10 -6.13
N GLY A 294 -6.19 4.02 -6.22
CA GLY A 294 -4.85 4.01 -6.80
C GLY A 294 -4.88 3.41 -8.20
N LEU A 295 -4.69 4.24 -9.23
CA LEU A 295 -4.60 3.82 -10.65
C LEU A 295 -3.13 3.70 -11.02
N ILE A 296 -2.59 2.47 -10.93
CA ILE A 296 -1.15 2.19 -11.02
C ILE A 296 -0.82 1.52 -12.35
N GLY A 297 -0.12 2.21 -13.24
CA GLY A 297 0.32 1.67 -14.52
C GLY A 297 -0.80 1.47 -15.56
N GLU A 298 -1.94 2.10 -15.36
CA GLU A 298 -3.04 2.10 -16.33
C GLU A 298 -2.78 3.13 -17.45
N ARG A 299 -3.43 2.99 -18.59
CA ARG A 299 -3.26 3.93 -19.70
C ARG A 299 -3.90 5.27 -19.36
N GLY A 300 -3.26 6.39 -19.72
CA GLY A 300 -3.78 7.74 -19.44
C GLY A 300 -5.23 7.95 -19.93
N ARG A 301 -5.62 7.36 -21.07
CA ARG A 301 -7.00 7.39 -21.54
C ARG A 301 -7.97 6.66 -20.59
N GLU A 302 -7.57 5.49 -20.08
CA GLU A 302 -8.39 4.69 -19.17
C GLU A 302 -8.53 5.35 -17.80
N VAL A 303 -7.49 6.06 -17.35
CA VAL A 303 -7.52 6.90 -16.13
C VAL A 303 -8.61 7.98 -16.27
N LYS A 304 -8.61 8.73 -17.37
CA LYS A 304 -9.60 9.79 -17.63
C LYS A 304 -11.01 9.22 -17.73
N GLU A 305 -11.22 8.16 -18.51
CA GLU A 305 -12.49 7.48 -18.69
C GLU A 305 -13.04 6.96 -17.34
N PHE A 306 -12.19 6.40 -16.50
CA PHE A 306 -12.56 5.92 -15.17
C PHE A 306 -13.09 7.07 -14.29
N ILE A 307 -12.39 8.19 -14.26
CA ILE A 307 -12.77 9.33 -13.41
C ILE A 307 -14.05 9.99 -13.91
N GLU A 308 -14.12 10.32 -15.21
CA GLU A 308 -15.22 11.12 -15.76
C GLU A 308 -16.50 10.31 -16.01
N GLN A 309 -16.38 9.07 -16.52
CA GLN A 309 -17.53 8.29 -16.99
C GLN A 309 -17.96 7.20 -16.02
N ILE A 310 -16.99 6.55 -15.37
CA ILE A 310 -17.26 5.40 -14.53
C ILE A 310 -17.50 5.82 -13.08
N LEU A 311 -16.62 6.61 -12.50
CA LEU A 311 -16.73 7.12 -11.12
C LEU A 311 -17.78 8.24 -11.05
N GLY A 312 -17.70 9.21 -11.96
CA GLY A 312 -18.57 10.37 -12.03
C GLY A 312 -18.38 11.35 -10.86
N GLU A 313 -19.12 12.47 -10.89
CA GLU A 313 -19.00 13.54 -9.90
C GLU A 313 -19.36 13.08 -8.49
N ASP A 314 -20.46 12.36 -8.31
CA ASP A 314 -20.93 11.88 -7.01
C ASP A 314 -19.93 10.89 -6.38
N GLY A 315 -19.37 10.00 -7.17
CA GLY A 315 -18.35 9.05 -6.72
C GLY A 315 -17.04 9.76 -6.39
N LEU A 316 -16.62 10.72 -7.20
CA LEU A 316 -15.40 11.49 -7.00
C LEU A 316 -15.49 12.35 -5.74
N ALA A 317 -16.62 12.98 -5.45
CA ALA A 317 -16.80 13.89 -4.31
C ALA A 317 -16.41 13.27 -2.95
N ARG A 318 -16.51 11.96 -2.79
CA ARG A 318 -16.09 11.21 -1.58
C ARG A 318 -14.86 10.35 -1.80
N SER A 319 -14.13 10.59 -2.88
CA SER A 319 -12.95 9.83 -3.26
C SER A 319 -11.69 10.71 -3.30
N VAL A 320 -10.53 10.09 -3.08
CA VAL A 320 -9.23 10.62 -3.47
C VAL A 320 -8.65 9.68 -4.52
N VAL A 321 -8.26 10.21 -5.67
CA VAL A 321 -7.66 9.41 -6.75
C VAL A 321 -6.19 9.72 -6.85
N VAL A 322 -5.34 8.69 -6.81
CA VAL A 322 -3.90 8.78 -7.10
C VAL A 322 -3.64 8.05 -8.41
N ALA A 323 -3.14 8.78 -9.40
CA ALA A 323 -2.89 8.23 -10.73
C ALA A 323 -1.38 8.25 -11.07
N ALA A 324 -0.88 7.08 -11.44
CA ALA A 324 0.46 6.89 -12.00
C ALA A 324 0.35 6.08 -13.28
N PRO A 325 0.15 6.73 -14.44
CA PRO A 325 -0.02 6.07 -15.73
C PRO A 325 1.18 5.18 -16.12
N ALA A 326 1.02 4.39 -17.17
CA ALA A 326 2.03 3.42 -17.60
C ALA A 326 3.34 4.05 -18.13
N ASP A 327 3.30 5.30 -18.54
CA ASP A 327 4.41 6.08 -19.06
C ASP A 327 5.30 6.73 -18.00
N VAL A 328 4.86 6.76 -16.72
CA VAL A 328 5.71 7.27 -15.62
C VAL A 328 6.74 6.22 -15.17
N SER A 329 7.80 6.70 -14.49
CA SER A 329 8.87 5.83 -14.01
C SER A 329 8.37 4.71 -13.08
N PRO A 330 9.05 3.56 -13.01
CA PRO A 330 8.70 2.47 -12.10
C PRO A 330 8.65 2.93 -10.64
N LEU A 331 9.53 3.83 -10.25
CA LEU A 331 9.57 4.38 -8.90
C LEU A 331 8.27 5.14 -8.57
N LEU A 332 7.79 5.99 -9.47
CA LEU A 332 6.53 6.71 -9.29
C LEU A 332 5.33 5.77 -9.23
N ARG A 333 5.32 4.69 -10.01
CA ARG A 333 4.26 3.66 -9.91
C ARG A 333 4.27 2.98 -8.53
N MET A 334 5.46 2.71 -7.96
CA MET A 334 5.59 2.19 -6.60
C MET A 334 5.14 3.20 -5.55
N GLN A 335 5.54 4.46 -5.69
CA GLN A 335 5.16 5.55 -4.78
C GLN A 335 3.65 5.80 -4.78
N ALA A 336 3.00 5.77 -5.95
CA ALA A 336 1.55 5.93 -6.05
C ALA A 336 0.77 4.86 -5.27
N ALA A 337 1.20 3.60 -5.33
CA ALA A 337 0.60 2.52 -4.54
C ALA A 337 0.80 2.73 -3.03
N ALA A 338 2.02 3.13 -2.62
CA ALA A 338 2.31 3.46 -1.24
C ALA A 338 1.51 4.68 -0.76
N TYR A 339 1.38 5.72 -1.59
CA TYR A 339 0.65 6.93 -1.28
C TYR A 339 -0.86 6.69 -1.15
N SER A 340 -1.46 5.93 -2.08
CA SER A 340 -2.86 5.51 -1.95
C SER A 340 -3.11 4.77 -0.64
N THR A 341 -2.16 3.91 -0.22
CA THR A 341 -2.25 3.20 1.05
C THR A 341 -2.12 4.16 2.24
N SER A 342 -1.17 5.13 2.21
CA SER A 342 -1.01 6.14 3.28
C SER A 342 -2.23 7.04 3.43
N LEU A 343 -2.87 7.42 2.33
CA LEU A 343 -4.15 8.16 2.35
C LEU A 343 -5.26 7.34 3.02
N ALA A 344 -5.35 6.04 2.69
CA ALA A 344 -6.33 5.15 3.33
C ALA A 344 -6.05 4.99 4.83
N GLU A 345 -4.77 4.87 5.22
CA GLU A 345 -4.34 4.81 6.62
C GLU A 345 -4.70 6.09 7.38
N TYR A 346 -4.48 7.26 6.79
CA TYR A 346 -4.85 8.55 7.38
C TYR A 346 -6.35 8.59 7.74
N PHE A 347 -7.23 8.25 6.82
CA PHE A 347 -8.68 8.25 7.09
C PHE A 347 -9.10 7.14 8.07
N ARG A 348 -8.50 5.94 8.00
CA ARG A 348 -8.69 4.89 9.00
C ARG A 348 -8.35 5.39 10.40
N ASP A 349 -7.23 6.07 10.56
CA ASP A 349 -6.76 6.57 11.84
C ASP A 349 -7.61 7.74 12.37
N GLN A 350 -8.42 8.36 11.49
CA GLN A 350 -9.52 9.28 11.84
C GLN A 350 -10.84 8.54 12.18
N GLY A 351 -10.81 7.22 12.34
CA GLY A 351 -11.98 6.41 12.69
C GLY A 351 -12.92 6.11 11.51
N LYS A 352 -12.50 6.33 10.26
CA LYS A 352 -13.34 6.14 9.08
C LYS A 352 -13.27 4.74 8.48
N HIS A 353 -14.37 4.31 7.88
CA HIS A 353 -14.41 3.10 7.07
C HIS A 353 -14.06 3.45 5.63
N VAL A 354 -12.87 3.02 5.21
CA VAL A 354 -12.28 3.34 3.91
C VAL A 354 -12.41 2.16 2.97
N LEU A 355 -12.80 2.42 1.72
CA LEU A 355 -12.65 1.49 0.61
C LEU A 355 -11.40 1.89 -0.20
N LEU A 356 -10.40 1.03 -0.22
CA LEU A 356 -9.23 1.18 -1.09
C LEU A 356 -9.41 0.33 -2.34
N LEU A 357 -9.38 0.96 -3.51
CA LEU A 357 -9.35 0.29 -4.81
C LEU A 357 -7.98 0.51 -5.42
N MET A 358 -7.20 -0.56 -5.61
CA MET A 358 -5.85 -0.49 -6.19
C MET A 358 -5.79 -1.23 -7.52
N ASP A 359 -5.69 -0.50 -8.60
CA ASP A 359 -5.61 -1.00 -9.97
C ASP A 359 -4.27 -0.63 -10.60
N SER A 360 -3.25 -1.51 -10.66
CA SER A 360 -3.27 -2.92 -10.27
C SER A 360 -2.03 -3.34 -9.44
N LEU A 361 -2.22 -4.37 -8.62
CA LEU A 361 -1.12 -5.02 -7.88
C LEU A 361 -0.09 -5.63 -8.84
N THR A 362 -0.52 -6.14 -10.00
CA THR A 362 0.37 -6.66 -11.04
C THR A 362 1.30 -5.57 -11.57
N ARG A 363 0.80 -4.35 -11.80
CA ARG A 363 1.63 -3.22 -12.27
C ARG A 363 2.60 -2.74 -11.19
N TYR A 364 2.20 -2.79 -9.92
CA TYR A 364 3.11 -2.56 -8.79
C TYR A 364 4.25 -3.60 -8.77
N ALA A 365 3.94 -4.89 -8.94
CA ALA A 365 4.92 -5.96 -9.01
C ALA A 365 5.87 -5.80 -10.21
N MET A 366 5.36 -5.40 -11.38
CA MET A 366 6.17 -5.10 -12.57
C MET A 366 7.10 -3.91 -12.33
N ALA A 367 6.63 -2.85 -11.68
CA ALA A 367 7.46 -1.69 -11.34
C ALA A 367 8.61 -2.09 -10.40
N GLN A 368 8.35 -2.89 -9.37
CA GLN A 368 9.39 -3.42 -8.49
C GLN A 368 10.38 -4.32 -9.24
N ARG A 369 9.90 -5.16 -10.17
CA ARG A 369 10.78 -5.97 -11.02
C ARG A 369 11.73 -5.10 -11.85
N GLU A 370 11.22 -4.04 -12.49
CA GLU A 370 12.02 -3.11 -13.27
C GLU A 370 13.12 -2.45 -12.43
N ILE A 371 12.77 -1.99 -11.20
CA ILE A 371 13.72 -1.38 -10.25
C ILE A 371 14.79 -2.40 -9.82
N ALA A 372 14.36 -3.56 -9.35
CA ALA A 372 15.25 -4.58 -8.79
C ALA A 372 16.25 -5.10 -9.84
N LEU A 373 15.80 -5.37 -11.06
CA LEU A 373 16.68 -5.75 -12.18
C LEU A 373 17.67 -4.63 -12.54
N ALA A 374 17.23 -3.36 -12.50
CA ALA A 374 18.09 -2.22 -12.82
C ALA A 374 19.20 -1.99 -11.78
N VAL A 375 18.97 -2.33 -10.50
CA VAL A 375 20.01 -2.28 -9.45
C VAL A 375 20.83 -3.56 -9.35
N GLY A 376 20.54 -4.58 -10.20
CA GLY A 376 21.35 -5.80 -10.32
C GLY A 376 20.85 -6.99 -9.49
N GLU A 377 19.64 -6.95 -8.94
CA GLU A 377 19.06 -8.13 -8.29
C GLU A 377 18.77 -9.22 -9.34
N PRO A 378 19.20 -10.48 -9.13
CA PRO A 378 18.99 -11.53 -10.12
C PRO A 378 17.51 -11.92 -10.25
N PRO A 379 17.04 -12.21 -11.47
CA PRO A 379 15.69 -12.72 -11.67
C PRO A 379 15.56 -14.15 -11.14
N ALA A 380 14.37 -14.45 -10.59
CA ALA A 380 13.99 -15.77 -10.11
C ALA A 380 12.78 -16.31 -10.91
N THR A 381 11.62 -16.45 -10.29
CA THR A 381 10.43 -17.08 -10.88
C THR A 381 9.82 -16.22 -12.01
N LYS A 382 9.75 -16.77 -13.22
CA LYS A 382 9.25 -16.07 -14.44
C LYS A 382 9.84 -14.66 -14.63
N GLY A 383 11.09 -14.47 -14.22
CA GLY A 383 11.80 -13.21 -14.35
C GLY A 383 11.51 -12.16 -13.28
N TYR A 384 10.77 -12.50 -12.23
CA TYR A 384 10.56 -11.64 -11.07
C TYR A 384 11.64 -11.88 -10.02
N PRO A 385 12.35 -10.85 -9.55
CA PRO A 385 13.30 -10.95 -8.43
C PRO A 385 12.61 -11.27 -7.09
N PRO A 386 13.32 -11.86 -6.11
CA PRO A 386 12.78 -12.20 -4.78
C PRO A 386 12.16 -11.00 -4.03
N SER A 387 12.72 -9.80 -4.20
CA SER A 387 12.23 -8.58 -3.55
C SER A 387 10.78 -8.25 -3.92
N VAL A 388 10.30 -8.65 -5.09
CA VAL A 388 8.90 -8.46 -5.51
C VAL A 388 7.96 -9.20 -4.57
N PHE A 389 8.26 -10.47 -4.28
CA PHE A 389 7.45 -11.32 -3.41
C PHE A 389 7.50 -10.89 -1.93
N ALA A 390 8.56 -10.21 -1.51
CA ALA A 390 8.64 -9.61 -0.18
C ALA A 390 7.83 -8.32 -0.05
N LYS A 391 7.80 -7.48 -1.09
CA LYS A 391 7.10 -6.19 -1.08
C LYS A 391 5.58 -6.30 -1.25
N LEU A 392 5.08 -7.33 -1.94
CA LEU A 392 3.64 -7.55 -2.10
C LEU A 392 2.91 -7.74 -0.76
N PRO A 393 3.31 -8.68 0.13
CA PRO A 393 2.70 -8.80 1.44
C PRO A 393 2.87 -7.54 2.28
N ALA A 394 4.03 -6.89 2.23
CA ALA A 394 4.30 -5.67 2.99
C ALA A 394 3.35 -4.53 2.64
N LEU A 395 2.97 -4.37 1.36
CA LEU A 395 1.97 -3.40 0.93
C LEU A 395 0.56 -3.79 1.39
N VAL A 396 0.17 -5.05 1.18
CA VAL A 396 -1.18 -5.56 1.48
C VAL A 396 -1.46 -5.58 2.99
N GLU A 397 -0.47 -5.91 3.82
CA GLU A 397 -0.62 -5.96 5.27
C GLU A 397 -0.84 -4.59 5.94
N ARG A 398 -0.57 -3.48 5.25
CA ARG A 398 -0.88 -2.13 5.75
C ARG A 398 -2.39 -1.87 5.82
N THR A 399 -3.19 -2.58 5.05
CA THR A 399 -4.66 -2.47 5.06
C THR A 399 -5.30 -3.40 6.09
N GLY A 400 -6.61 -3.30 6.25
CA GLY A 400 -7.37 -4.07 7.24
C GLY A 400 -7.96 -3.19 8.33
N ASN A 401 -8.47 -3.83 9.39
CA ASN A 401 -9.04 -3.12 10.53
C ASN A 401 -7.96 -2.40 11.35
N GLY A 402 -8.32 -1.24 11.87
CA GLY A 402 -7.60 -0.55 12.95
C GLY A 402 -7.80 -1.25 14.31
N PRO A 403 -7.40 -0.57 15.40
CA PRO A 403 -7.70 -1.01 16.76
C PRO A 403 -9.21 -1.06 17.01
N ALA A 404 -9.61 -1.78 18.07
CA ALA A 404 -11.01 -1.91 18.46
C ALA A 404 -11.70 -0.54 18.62
N GLY A 405 -12.84 -0.38 17.93
CA GLY A 405 -13.57 0.89 17.87
C GLY A 405 -12.97 1.96 16.93
N GLY A 406 -11.89 1.64 16.23
CA GLY A 406 -11.27 2.49 15.22
C GLY A 406 -11.86 2.32 13.81
N GLY A 407 -11.23 2.96 12.83
CA GLY A 407 -11.59 2.82 11.42
C GLY A 407 -11.10 1.52 10.78
N SER A 408 -11.46 1.31 9.53
CA SER A 408 -11.04 0.13 8.75
C SER A 408 -10.66 0.51 7.32
N ILE A 409 -9.79 -0.29 6.71
CA ILE A 409 -9.49 -0.23 5.27
C ILE A 409 -9.91 -1.57 4.66
N THR A 410 -11.01 -1.60 3.94
CA THR A 410 -11.35 -2.72 3.06
C THR A 410 -10.70 -2.45 1.72
N ALA A 411 -9.91 -3.40 1.23
CA ALA A 411 -9.13 -3.21 0.02
C ALA A 411 -9.52 -4.19 -1.08
N PHE A 412 -9.67 -3.69 -2.31
CA PHE A 412 -9.74 -4.51 -3.53
C PHE A 412 -8.48 -4.25 -4.37
N TYR A 413 -7.69 -5.29 -4.51
CA TYR A 413 -6.48 -5.29 -5.33
C TYR A 413 -6.77 -6.00 -6.65
N THR A 414 -6.64 -5.29 -7.76
CA THR A 414 -6.78 -5.97 -9.06
C THR A 414 -5.50 -6.71 -9.40
N VAL A 415 -5.67 -7.89 -9.92
CA VAL A 415 -4.59 -8.77 -10.41
C VAL A 415 -4.87 -9.08 -11.86
N LEU A 416 -4.00 -8.61 -12.74
CA LEU A 416 -4.11 -8.85 -14.18
C LEU A 416 -3.54 -10.24 -14.49
N THR A 417 -4.34 -11.10 -15.09
CA THR A 417 -3.91 -12.41 -15.58
C THR A 417 -3.86 -12.38 -17.10
N GLU A 418 -2.66 -12.57 -17.67
CA GLU A 418 -2.50 -12.64 -19.12
C GLU A 418 -2.98 -14.01 -19.63
N GLY A 419 -3.92 -14.01 -20.59
CA GLY A 419 -4.42 -15.23 -21.23
C GLY A 419 -5.11 -16.23 -20.31
N ASP A 420 -5.69 -15.76 -19.19
CA ASP A 420 -6.29 -16.60 -18.14
C ASP A 420 -5.28 -17.59 -17.49
N ASP A 421 -3.95 -17.28 -17.56
CA ASP A 421 -2.90 -18.08 -16.94
C ASP A 421 -3.00 -18.06 -15.41
N GLN A 422 -3.57 -19.13 -14.85
CA GLN A 422 -3.69 -19.29 -13.40
C GLN A 422 -2.34 -19.57 -12.71
N GLN A 423 -1.27 -19.85 -13.47
CA GLN A 423 0.07 -20.12 -12.96
C GLN A 423 0.96 -18.87 -12.96
N ASP A 424 0.40 -17.68 -13.14
CA ASP A 424 1.14 -16.43 -12.98
C ASP A 424 1.62 -16.30 -11.53
N PRO A 425 2.94 -16.09 -11.27
CA PRO A 425 3.49 -16.07 -9.91
C PRO A 425 2.96 -14.90 -9.06
N ILE A 426 2.57 -13.79 -9.69
CA ILE A 426 1.96 -12.66 -8.98
C ILE A 426 0.52 -13.00 -8.59
N ALA A 427 -0.22 -13.66 -9.49
CA ALA A 427 -1.58 -14.13 -9.20
C ALA A 427 -1.58 -15.14 -8.05
N ASP A 428 -0.64 -16.08 -8.05
CA ASP A 428 -0.54 -17.09 -6.99
C ASP A 428 -0.12 -16.47 -5.65
N SER A 429 0.89 -15.59 -5.66
CA SER A 429 1.29 -14.83 -4.48
C SER A 429 0.13 -13.99 -3.93
N ALA A 430 -0.64 -13.32 -4.79
CA ALA A 430 -1.80 -12.55 -4.38
C ALA A 430 -2.88 -13.41 -3.72
N ARG A 431 -3.20 -14.60 -4.28
CA ARG A 431 -4.15 -15.54 -3.66
C ARG A 431 -3.71 -16.01 -2.27
N ALA A 432 -2.39 -16.13 -2.04
CA ALA A 432 -1.86 -16.56 -0.75
C ALA A 432 -2.00 -15.50 0.35
N ILE A 433 -1.83 -14.22 -0.01
CA ILE A 433 -1.79 -13.10 0.97
C ILE A 433 -3.14 -12.40 1.17
N LEU A 434 -4.13 -12.64 0.30
CA LEU A 434 -5.44 -11.99 0.37
C LEU A 434 -6.48 -12.84 1.11
N ASP A 435 -7.50 -12.21 1.67
CA ASP A 435 -8.58 -12.84 2.44
C ASP A 435 -9.72 -13.39 1.55
N GLY A 436 -9.53 -13.41 0.25
CA GLY A 436 -10.46 -13.89 -0.74
C GLY A 436 -10.19 -13.30 -2.12
N HIS A 437 -10.92 -13.77 -3.12
CA HIS A 437 -10.77 -13.28 -4.48
C HIS A 437 -12.07 -13.41 -5.28
N ILE A 438 -12.24 -12.48 -6.21
CA ILE A 438 -13.29 -12.47 -7.23
C ILE A 438 -12.60 -12.65 -8.58
N VAL A 439 -13.06 -13.60 -9.36
CA VAL A 439 -12.55 -13.88 -10.71
C VAL A 439 -13.55 -13.38 -11.73
N LEU A 440 -13.09 -12.59 -12.69
CA LEU A 440 -13.88 -12.20 -13.85
C LEU A 440 -13.59 -13.13 -15.02
N SER A 441 -14.64 -13.70 -15.58
CA SER A 441 -14.57 -14.66 -16.68
C SER A 441 -14.72 -13.97 -18.03
N ARG A 442 -13.80 -14.28 -18.94
CA ARG A 442 -13.88 -13.81 -20.33
C ARG A 442 -15.09 -14.41 -21.05
N SER A 443 -15.39 -15.69 -20.85
CA SER A 443 -16.52 -16.36 -21.48
C SER A 443 -17.86 -15.77 -21.07
N LEU A 444 -18.01 -15.34 -19.82
CA LEU A 444 -19.20 -14.62 -19.37
C LEU A 444 -19.30 -13.22 -20.03
N ALA A 445 -18.18 -12.50 -20.11
CA ALA A 445 -18.16 -11.18 -20.77
C ALA A 445 -18.50 -11.29 -22.27
N GLU A 446 -17.96 -12.27 -22.98
CA GLU A 446 -18.25 -12.55 -24.40
C GLU A 446 -19.71 -12.96 -24.62
N ALA A 447 -20.34 -13.62 -23.63
CA ALA A 447 -21.77 -13.94 -23.63
C ALA A 447 -22.66 -12.72 -23.27
N GLY A 448 -22.10 -11.54 -23.01
CA GLY A 448 -22.84 -10.36 -22.60
C GLY A 448 -23.35 -10.40 -21.15
N HIS A 449 -22.84 -11.32 -20.33
CA HIS A 449 -23.21 -11.47 -18.93
C HIS A 449 -22.38 -10.52 -18.05
N TYR A 450 -22.99 -9.47 -17.51
CA TYR A 450 -22.33 -8.48 -16.66
C TYR A 450 -23.06 -8.31 -15.32
N PRO A 451 -22.30 -8.13 -14.18
CA PRO A 451 -20.85 -8.28 -14.10
C PRO A 451 -20.40 -9.71 -14.40
N ALA A 452 -19.27 -9.84 -15.10
CA ALA A 452 -18.79 -11.15 -15.56
C ALA A 452 -18.09 -11.95 -14.43
N ILE A 453 -18.71 -12.02 -13.25
CA ILE A 453 -18.16 -12.68 -12.05
C ILE A 453 -18.36 -14.18 -12.15
N ASP A 454 -17.26 -14.92 -12.15
CA ASP A 454 -17.28 -16.37 -11.99
C ASP A 454 -17.46 -16.72 -10.50
N ILE A 455 -18.70 -17.09 -10.15
CA ILE A 455 -19.07 -17.42 -8.76
C ILE A 455 -18.43 -18.72 -8.28
N GLU A 456 -18.14 -19.68 -9.18
CA GLU A 456 -17.50 -20.94 -8.81
C GLU A 456 -16.01 -20.76 -8.49
N ALA A 457 -15.33 -19.93 -9.29
CA ALA A 457 -13.91 -19.63 -9.10
C ALA A 457 -13.66 -18.57 -8.01
N SER A 458 -14.71 -17.94 -7.46
CA SER A 458 -14.60 -16.85 -6.49
C SER A 458 -14.89 -17.30 -5.07
N ILE A 459 -14.16 -16.71 -4.10
CA ILE A 459 -14.31 -17.01 -2.68
C ILE A 459 -14.08 -15.77 -1.79
N SER A 460 -14.91 -15.62 -0.75
CA SER A 460 -14.66 -14.74 0.39
C SER A 460 -14.40 -15.61 1.62
N ARG A 461 -13.18 -15.54 2.16
CA ARG A 461 -12.81 -16.35 3.33
C ARG A 461 -13.48 -15.85 4.61
N ALA A 462 -13.78 -14.56 4.69
CA ALA A 462 -14.45 -13.95 5.86
C ALA A 462 -15.96 -14.21 5.88
N MET A 463 -16.57 -14.61 4.76
CA MET A 463 -18.03 -14.73 4.63
C MET A 463 -18.66 -15.59 5.73
N THR A 464 -18.06 -16.73 6.08
CA THR A 464 -18.59 -17.64 7.10
C THR A 464 -18.68 -17.04 8.51
N ALA A 465 -17.84 -16.03 8.80
CA ALA A 465 -17.87 -15.29 10.06
C ALA A 465 -18.79 -14.06 10.04
N LEU A 466 -19.28 -13.68 8.86
CA LEU A 466 -20.05 -12.45 8.63
C LEU A 466 -21.55 -12.68 8.51
N ILE A 467 -21.96 -13.86 8.09
CA ILE A 467 -23.35 -14.16 7.75
C ILE A 467 -23.90 -15.30 8.62
N GLU A 468 -25.23 -15.30 8.77
CA GLU A 468 -25.94 -16.33 9.50
C GLU A 468 -26.05 -17.64 8.67
N GLU A 469 -26.21 -18.78 9.35
CA GLU A 469 -26.30 -20.10 8.71
C GLU A 469 -27.39 -20.20 7.62
N PRO A 470 -28.61 -19.62 7.76
CA PRO A 470 -29.61 -19.68 6.69
C PRO A 470 -29.16 -19.01 5.39
N HIS A 471 -28.37 -17.93 5.48
CA HIS A 471 -27.79 -17.28 4.31
C HIS A 471 -26.69 -18.16 3.69
N LEU A 472 -25.85 -18.75 4.53
CA LEU A 472 -24.77 -19.63 4.09
C LEU A 472 -25.29 -20.88 3.36
N GLU A 473 -26.36 -21.49 3.88
CA GLU A 473 -27.03 -22.64 3.26
C GLU A 473 -27.57 -22.30 1.86
N LYS A 474 -28.23 -21.14 1.71
CA LYS A 474 -28.75 -20.70 0.41
C LYS A 474 -27.63 -20.39 -0.59
N THR A 475 -26.54 -19.82 -0.10
CA THR A 475 -25.34 -19.57 -0.93
C THR A 475 -24.72 -20.89 -1.40
N ARG A 476 -24.61 -21.88 -0.52
CA ARG A 476 -24.14 -23.23 -0.89
C ARG A 476 -25.06 -23.88 -1.92
N LEU A 477 -26.37 -23.82 -1.70
CA LEU A 477 -27.36 -24.35 -2.62
C LEU A 477 -27.28 -23.67 -3.99
N PHE A 478 -27.14 -22.34 -4.01
CA PHE A 478 -26.97 -21.57 -5.24
C PHE A 478 -25.75 -22.05 -6.03
N LYS A 479 -24.59 -22.14 -5.38
CA LYS A 479 -23.35 -22.61 -6.00
C LYS A 479 -23.47 -24.06 -6.49
N GLN A 480 -24.14 -24.94 -5.74
CA GLN A 480 -24.38 -26.33 -6.16
C GLN A 480 -25.23 -26.41 -7.43
N MET A 481 -26.31 -25.61 -7.51
CA MET A 481 -27.17 -25.61 -8.69
C MET A 481 -26.48 -25.04 -9.91
N LEU A 482 -25.76 -23.92 -9.74
CA LEU A 482 -24.99 -23.32 -10.82
C LEU A 482 -23.94 -24.30 -11.36
N SER A 483 -23.15 -24.90 -10.47
CA SER A 483 -22.13 -25.88 -10.83
C SER A 483 -22.71 -27.12 -11.52
N ARG A 484 -23.84 -27.63 -11.00
CA ARG A 484 -24.52 -28.80 -11.59
C ARG A 484 -24.99 -28.50 -13.03
N TYR A 485 -25.59 -27.33 -13.23
CA TYR A 485 -26.01 -26.90 -14.56
C TYR A 485 -24.83 -26.75 -15.52
N GLN A 486 -23.79 -26.03 -15.10
CA GLN A 486 -22.64 -25.74 -15.96
C GLN A 486 -21.90 -27.01 -16.39
N ARG A 487 -21.69 -27.97 -15.47
CA ARG A 487 -21.06 -29.27 -15.80
C ARG A 487 -21.85 -30.15 -16.76
N ASN A 488 -23.17 -29.96 -16.84
CA ASN A 488 -24.04 -30.74 -17.72
C ASN A 488 -24.57 -29.92 -18.90
N ARG A 489 -24.10 -28.69 -19.09
CA ARG A 489 -24.58 -27.77 -20.10
C ARG A 489 -24.52 -28.35 -21.52
N ASP A 490 -23.46 -29.04 -21.86
CA ASP A 490 -23.28 -29.63 -23.18
C ASP A 490 -24.28 -30.78 -23.41
N LEU A 491 -24.49 -31.63 -22.39
CA LEU A 491 -25.50 -32.71 -22.46
C LEU A 491 -26.94 -32.18 -22.59
N ILE A 492 -27.21 -31.05 -21.93
CA ILE A 492 -28.51 -30.36 -22.01
C ILE A 492 -28.69 -29.78 -23.42
N ASN A 493 -27.69 -29.09 -23.95
CA ASN A 493 -27.75 -28.41 -25.23
C ASN A 493 -27.91 -29.39 -26.43
N VAL A 494 -27.24 -30.53 -26.36
CA VAL A 494 -27.39 -31.60 -27.41
C VAL A 494 -28.62 -32.49 -27.21
N GLY A 495 -29.44 -32.23 -26.17
CA GLY A 495 -30.66 -33.03 -25.88
C GLY A 495 -30.38 -34.43 -25.36
N ALA A 496 -29.16 -34.73 -24.91
CA ALA A 496 -28.77 -36.03 -24.38
C ALA A 496 -29.21 -36.26 -22.92
N TYR A 497 -29.63 -35.21 -22.22
CA TYR A 497 -30.16 -35.31 -20.86
C TYR A 497 -31.66 -35.57 -20.88
N SER A 498 -32.10 -36.60 -20.12
CA SER A 498 -33.52 -36.92 -19.91
C SER A 498 -33.94 -36.52 -18.50
N SER A 499 -34.98 -35.68 -18.39
CA SER A 499 -35.54 -35.25 -17.09
C SER A 499 -36.00 -36.45 -16.26
N GLY A 500 -35.88 -36.33 -14.92
CA GLY A 500 -36.21 -37.36 -13.95
C GLY A 500 -35.06 -38.27 -13.53
N ARG A 501 -33.88 -38.18 -14.15
CA ARG A 501 -32.70 -38.98 -13.77
C ARG A 501 -31.91 -38.36 -12.60
N ASP A 502 -31.86 -37.06 -12.52
CA ASP A 502 -31.18 -36.31 -11.46
C ASP A 502 -32.06 -35.14 -11.00
N GLN A 503 -32.73 -35.30 -9.86
CA GLN A 503 -33.66 -34.31 -9.32
C GLN A 503 -32.99 -32.95 -9.05
N LEU A 504 -31.72 -32.95 -8.66
CA LEU A 504 -30.98 -31.70 -8.45
C LEU A 504 -30.65 -31.00 -9.76
N LEU A 505 -30.33 -31.75 -10.80
CA LEU A 505 -30.08 -31.19 -12.14
C LEU A 505 -31.39 -30.70 -12.76
N ASP A 506 -32.50 -31.40 -12.63
CA ASP A 506 -33.81 -30.95 -13.09
C ASP A 506 -34.20 -29.63 -12.42
N ARG A 507 -33.99 -29.53 -11.10
CA ARG A 507 -34.22 -28.30 -10.37
C ARG A 507 -33.26 -27.16 -10.80
N ALA A 508 -31.98 -27.49 -11.06
CA ALA A 508 -31.02 -26.54 -11.56
C ALA A 508 -31.40 -25.98 -12.94
N ILE A 509 -31.85 -26.86 -13.86
CA ILE A 509 -32.33 -26.48 -15.19
C ILE A 509 -33.54 -25.54 -15.08
N ALA A 510 -34.52 -25.87 -14.23
CA ALA A 510 -35.72 -25.06 -14.03
C ALA A 510 -35.41 -23.70 -13.42
N LEU A 511 -34.42 -23.59 -12.53
CA LEU A 511 -34.03 -22.34 -11.85
C LEU A 511 -32.99 -21.54 -12.62
N TYR A 512 -32.29 -22.09 -13.59
CA TYR A 512 -31.16 -21.44 -14.25
C TYR A 512 -31.48 -20.05 -14.82
N PRO A 513 -32.60 -19.81 -15.50
CA PRO A 513 -32.94 -18.46 -15.99
C PRO A 513 -33.06 -17.43 -14.86
N ARG A 514 -33.57 -17.86 -13.69
CA ARG A 514 -33.68 -16.98 -12.50
C ARG A 514 -32.31 -16.77 -11.82
N ILE A 515 -31.45 -17.80 -11.81
CA ILE A 515 -30.07 -17.72 -11.34
C ILE A 515 -29.27 -16.75 -12.20
N GLU A 516 -29.40 -16.85 -13.52
CA GLU A 516 -28.74 -15.96 -14.48
C GLU A 516 -29.19 -14.51 -14.29
N ALA A 517 -30.51 -14.25 -14.23
CA ALA A 517 -31.07 -12.93 -13.97
C ALA A 517 -30.66 -12.36 -12.59
N PHE A 518 -30.42 -13.24 -11.60
CA PHE A 518 -29.89 -12.82 -10.30
C PHE A 518 -28.44 -12.34 -10.38
N LEU A 519 -27.61 -13.00 -11.18
CA LEU A 519 -26.19 -12.67 -11.33
C LEU A 519 -25.96 -11.41 -12.19
N GLN A 520 -26.85 -11.14 -13.14
CA GLN A 520 -26.77 -9.96 -14.01
C GLN A 520 -27.23 -8.70 -13.30
N GLN A 521 -26.46 -7.61 -13.42
CA GLN A 521 -26.77 -6.30 -12.84
C GLN A 521 -26.27 -5.19 -13.75
N GLY A 522 -27.10 -4.20 -14.02
CA GLY A 522 -26.70 -3.02 -14.77
C GLY A 522 -25.66 -2.18 -14.02
N PHE A 523 -24.72 -1.57 -14.72
CA PHE A 523 -23.64 -0.79 -14.10
C PHE A 523 -24.12 0.47 -13.36
N ARG A 524 -25.34 0.93 -13.62
CA ARG A 524 -26.02 2.03 -12.90
C ARG A 524 -27.05 1.52 -11.87
N GLU A 525 -27.20 0.23 -11.73
CA GLU A 525 -28.07 -0.40 -10.74
C GLU A 525 -27.29 -0.58 -9.43
N SER A 526 -27.86 -0.07 -8.33
CA SER A 526 -27.38 -0.37 -6.98
C SER A 526 -28.18 -1.54 -6.41
N ALA A 527 -27.48 -2.52 -5.84
CA ALA A 527 -28.10 -3.62 -5.13
C ALA A 527 -27.52 -3.71 -3.72
N GLY A 528 -28.18 -3.07 -2.75
CA GLY A 528 -27.78 -3.09 -1.34
C GLY A 528 -27.80 -4.51 -0.76
N PHE A 529 -27.11 -4.70 0.39
CA PHE A 529 -26.95 -6.01 1.02
C PHE A 529 -28.29 -6.69 1.32
N ASP A 530 -29.21 -5.99 2.00
CA ASP A 530 -30.52 -6.56 2.40
C ASP A 530 -31.38 -6.90 1.17
N ALA A 531 -31.41 -6.05 0.15
CA ALA A 531 -32.12 -6.30 -1.09
C ALA A 531 -31.54 -7.50 -1.85
N SER A 532 -30.22 -7.65 -1.84
CA SER A 532 -29.54 -8.80 -2.44
C SER A 532 -29.89 -10.11 -1.72
N LEU A 533 -29.96 -10.08 -0.39
CA LEU A 533 -30.35 -11.22 0.43
C LEU A 533 -31.82 -11.60 0.22
N GLN A 534 -32.72 -10.62 0.16
CA GLN A 534 -34.14 -10.84 -0.14
C GLN A 534 -34.34 -11.51 -1.51
N ARG A 535 -33.63 -11.04 -2.54
CA ARG A 535 -33.66 -11.66 -3.87
C ARG A 535 -33.09 -13.09 -3.87
N LEU A 536 -32.00 -13.35 -3.10
CA LEU A 536 -31.46 -14.70 -2.93
C LEU A 536 -32.49 -15.61 -2.25
N ASN A 537 -33.17 -15.11 -1.21
CA ASN A 537 -34.21 -15.84 -0.51
C ASN A 537 -35.39 -16.20 -1.43
N ALA A 538 -35.82 -15.28 -2.30
CA ALA A 538 -36.91 -15.47 -3.23
C ALA A 538 -36.59 -16.49 -4.38
N LEU A 539 -35.32 -16.85 -4.59
CA LEU A 539 -34.96 -17.89 -5.57
C LEU A 539 -35.35 -19.30 -5.09
N PHE A 540 -35.30 -19.52 -3.77
CA PHE A 540 -35.44 -20.85 -3.16
C PHE A 540 -36.66 -20.97 -2.25
N GLY A 541 -37.46 -19.88 -2.14
CA GLY A 541 -38.70 -19.84 -1.36
C GLY A 541 -39.93 -20.39 -2.05
#